data_6471a7fa71fd423213b06e1d2cd8e84b
#
_entry.id   6471a7fa71fd423213b06e1d2cd8e84b
#
_cell.length_a   1.000
_cell.length_b   1.000
_cell.length_c   1.000
_cell.angle_alpha   90.00
_cell.angle_beta   90.00
_cell.angle_gamma   90.00
#
_symmetry.space_group_name_H-M   'P 1'
#
loop_
_entity.id
_entity.type
_entity.pdbx_description
1 polymer ?
#
loop_
_entity_poly.entity_id
_entity_poly.type
_entity_poly.pdbx_seq_one_letter_code
_entity_poly.pdbx_strand_id
1 'polypeptide(L)'
;MFDYMIYKALRISKNDHAACRIRLCIMNCALCILLTACEKTLDFDYHEIEPLTVIEGELTDEGARIAITLTTPMDEPMDRTRLTDASVRITDLTDGVEYILTADAEGFFRDPTPGIPGHRYRLTAERNGDTYSMETLMYAATEIVEAEFNWISMPYDKVAVFQARYLDNPDETGECYWVKLYRNGEIYSWQEQDDRTASDGVNTFFTMTSRKDTEKEDDDEVLFDGDMMTVSVTPISREMHDYLEALQNDSNGPYLFSGPRALGYFLASTPASRSVTFHPDSIPEYK
;
A
#
# COMPACT_ATOMS: atom_id res chain seq x y z
N MET A 1 -29.52 39.70 72.99
CA MET A 1 -30.51 39.35 71.93
C MET A 1 -29.91 39.37 70.51
N PHE A 2 -28.86 40.15 70.24
CA PHE A 2 -28.20 40.23 68.93
C PHE A 2 -27.33 39.02 68.62
N ASP A 3 -26.63 38.45 69.59
CA ASP A 3 -25.74 37.30 69.35
C ASP A 3 -26.48 35.99 68.94
N TYR A 4 -27.70 35.82 69.40
CA TYR A 4 -28.47 34.64 69.07
C TYR A 4 -29.00 34.65 67.64
N MET A 5 -29.24 35.83 67.08
CA MET A 5 -29.68 35.94 65.66
C MET A 5 -28.53 35.73 64.70
N ILE A 6 -27.33 36.17 65.00
CA ILE A 6 -26.12 35.98 64.17
C ILE A 6 -25.75 34.48 64.13
N TYR A 7 -25.84 33.79 65.27
CA TYR A 7 -25.53 32.36 65.32
C TYR A 7 -26.53 31.52 64.52
N LYS A 8 -27.80 31.90 64.47
CA LYS A 8 -28.83 31.23 63.69
C LYS A 8 -28.67 31.50 62.19
N ALA A 9 -28.26 32.70 61.79
CA ALA A 9 -27.98 33.04 60.38
C ALA A 9 -26.74 32.32 59.85
N LEU A 10 -25.66 32.21 60.62
CA LEU A 10 -24.43 31.48 60.28
C LEU A 10 -24.67 29.96 60.20
N ARG A 11 -25.59 29.41 61.03
CA ARG A 11 -25.93 27.96 60.98
C ARG A 11 -26.77 27.61 59.79
N ILE A 12 -27.66 28.52 59.35
CA ILE A 12 -28.45 28.33 58.10
C ILE A 12 -27.54 28.35 56.88
N SER A 13 -26.58 29.31 56.82
CA SER A 13 -25.62 29.42 55.72
C SER A 13 -24.71 28.18 55.60
N LYS A 14 -24.24 27.57 56.69
CA LYS A 14 -23.43 26.33 56.63
C LYS A 14 -24.23 25.13 56.12
N ASN A 15 -25.48 25.01 56.47
CA ASN A 15 -26.34 23.91 55.99
C ASN A 15 -26.67 24.06 54.51
N ASP A 16 -26.86 25.29 54.02
CA ASP A 16 -27.12 25.54 52.59
C ASP A 16 -25.89 25.23 51.71
N HIS A 17 -24.69 25.52 52.20
CA HIS A 17 -23.44 25.14 51.48
C HIS A 17 -23.21 23.63 51.49
N ALA A 18 -23.55 22.91 52.55
CA ALA A 18 -23.46 21.46 52.62
C ALA A 18 -24.48 20.79 51.66
N ALA A 19 -25.72 21.28 51.66
CA ALA A 19 -26.76 20.80 50.76
C ALA A 19 -26.44 21.08 49.30
N CYS A 20 -25.85 22.22 48.96
CA CYS A 20 -25.37 22.59 47.62
C CYS A 20 -24.25 21.66 47.16
N ARG A 21 -23.26 21.35 47.98
CA ARG A 21 -22.16 20.43 47.70
C ARG A 21 -22.68 19.01 47.45
N ILE A 22 -23.61 18.52 48.26
CA ILE A 22 -24.20 17.18 48.08
C ILE A 22 -24.98 17.11 46.76
N ARG A 23 -25.74 18.14 46.39
CA ARG A 23 -26.47 18.20 45.11
C ARG A 23 -25.51 18.22 43.91
N LEU A 24 -24.42 18.96 44.02
CA LEU A 24 -23.40 19.02 42.98
C LEU A 24 -22.66 17.67 42.79
N CYS A 25 -22.36 16.97 43.90
CA CYS A 25 -21.81 15.61 43.87
C CYS A 25 -22.74 14.60 43.21
N ILE A 26 -24.02 14.64 43.59
CA ILE A 26 -25.06 13.73 43.02
C ILE A 26 -25.20 14.02 41.51
N MET A 27 -25.20 15.28 41.10
CA MET A 27 -25.30 15.69 39.70
C MET A 27 -24.10 15.23 38.90
N ASN A 28 -22.87 15.36 39.45
CA ASN A 28 -21.66 14.83 38.82
C ASN A 28 -21.62 13.31 38.72
N CYS A 29 -22.05 12.60 39.78
CA CYS A 29 -22.17 11.14 39.75
C CYS A 29 -23.21 10.68 38.71
N ALA A 30 -24.34 11.36 38.62
CA ALA A 30 -25.37 11.06 37.60
C ALA A 30 -24.85 11.31 36.19
N LEU A 31 -24.07 12.40 35.98
CA LEU A 31 -23.45 12.70 34.70
C LEU A 31 -22.40 11.66 34.34
N CYS A 32 -21.57 11.20 35.28
CA CYS A 32 -20.61 10.12 35.05
C CYS A 32 -21.28 8.80 34.67
N ILE A 33 -22.42 8.45 35.32
CA ILE A 33 -23.19 7.22 34.97
C ILE A 33 -23.79 7.34 33.56
N LEU A 34 -24.21 8.53 33.13
CA LEU A 34 -24.73 8.74 31.78
C LEU A 34 -23.66 8.67 30.70
N LEU A 35 -22.38 8.93 31.02
CA LEU A 35 -21.26 8.86 30.09
C LEU A 35 -20.70 7.42 29.90
N THR A 36 -21.02 6.49 30.81
CA THR A 36 -20.57 5.09 30.71
C THR A 36 -21.59 4.18 30.00
N ALA A 37 -22.72 4.72 29.54
CA ALA A 37 -23.84 3.92 29.04
C ALA A 37 -23.92 3.73 27.53
N CYS A 38 -22.80 3.83 26.78
CA CYS A 38 -22.79 3.54 25.36
C CYS A 38 -21.49 2.88 24.89
N GLU A 39 -21.17 1.70 25.41
CA GLU A 39 -20.45 0.71 24.63
C GLU A 39 -21.49 -0.17 23.94
N LYS A 40 -21.91 0.27 22.76
CA LYS A 40 -22.57 -0.62 21.84
C LYS A 40 -21.47 -1.44 21.19
N THR A 41 -21.25 -2.65 21.64
CA THR A 41 -20.53 -3.66 20.86
C THR A 41 -21.29 -3.77 19.54
N LEU A 42 -20.71 -3.21 18.48
CA LEU A 42 -21.14 -3.48 17.12
C LEU A 42 -20.74 -4.93 16.87
N ASP A 43 -21.68 -5.83 17.00
CA ASP A 43 -21.56 -7.20 16.53
C ASP A 43 -21.63 -7.08 14.99
N PHE A 44 -20.46 -7.03 14.34
CA PHE A 44 -20.37 -7.13 12.89
C PHE A 44 -20.63 -8.60 12.55
N ASP A 45 -21.78 -8.89 11.99
CA ASP A 45 -22.07 -10.16 11.36
C ASP A 45 -21.21 -10.25 10.09
N TYR A 46 -19.94 -10.69 10.26
CA TYR A 46 -19.07 -11.01 9.15
C TYR A 46 -19.67 -12.24 8.47
N HIS A 47 -20.28 -12.02 7.32
CA HIS A 47 -20.66 -13.13 6.47
C HIS A 47 -19.38 -13.88 6.14
N GLU A 48 -19.30 -15.15 6.55
CA GLU A 48 -18.22 -16.05 6.15
C GLU A 48 -18.21 -16.12 4.61
N ILE A 49 -17.29 -15.39 3.99
CA ILE A 49 -17.05 -15.46 2.55
C ILE A 49 -16.03 -16.57 2.35
N GLU A 50 -16.32 -17.53 1.47
CA GLU A 50 -15.34 -18.54 1.08
C GLU A 50 -14.05 -17.87 0.63
N PRO A 51 -12.86 -18.33 1.10
CA PRO A 51 -11.59 -17.77 0.69
C PRO A 51 -11.44 -17.76 -0.83
N LEU A 52 -11.11 -16.61 -1.39
CA LEU A 52 -10.84 -16.46 -2.81
C LEU A 52 -9.38 -16.80 -3.12
N THR A 53 -9.15 -17.39 -4.27
CA THR A 53 -7.80 -17.57 -4.81
C THR A 53 -7.22 -16.20 -5.17
N VAL A 54 -5.96 -15.97 -4.76
CA VAL A 54 -5.17 -14.79 -5.11
C VAL A 54 -3.98 -15.27 -5.92
N ILE A 55 -3.79 -14.69 -7.11
CA ILE A 55 -2.68 -15.04 -8.02
C ILE A 55 -1.89 -13.77 -8.29
N GLU A 56 -0.64 -13.73 -7.85
CA GLU A 56 0.29 -12.63 -8.09
C GLU A 56 1.42 -13.13 -8.97
N GLY A 57 1.44 -12.68 -10.21
CA GLY A 57 2.37 -13.15 -11.23
C GLY A 57 3.18 -12.03 -11.86
N GLU A 58 4.49 -12.24 -11.97
CA GLU A 58 5.39 -11.35 -12.68
C GLU A 58 6.24 -12.16 -13.68
N LEU A 59 6.35 -11.64 -14.91
CA LEU A 59 7.29 -12.08 -15.94
C LEU A 59 8.18 -10.89 -16.29
N THR A 60 9.47 -11.05 -16.09
CA THR A 60 10.46 -10.00 -16.35
C THR A 60 11.53 -10.49 -17.33
N ASP A 61 12.55 -9.69 -17.58
CA ASP A 61 13.78 -10.07 -18.28
C ASP A 61 14.67 -11.05 -17.48
N GLU A 62 14.32 -11.33 -16.23
CA GLU A 62 15.00 -12.34 -15.38
C GLU A 62 14.22 -13.65 -15.30
N GLY A 63 13.01 -13.71 -15.87
CA GLY A 63 12.12 -14.87 -15.84
C GLY A 63 10.80 -14.62 -15.11
N ALA A 64 10.09 -15.72 -14.85
CA ALA A 64 8.76 -15.72 -14.25
C ALA A 64 8.78 -16.09 -12.76
N ARG A 65 7.90 -15.43 -11.99
CA ARG A 65 7.64 -15.72 -10.57
C ARG A 65 6.16 -15.53 -10.27
N ILE A 66 5.49 -16.60 -9.86
CA ILE A 66 4.05 -16.60 -9.57
C ILE A 66 3.83 -17.10 -8.14
N ALA A 67 3.03 -16.38 -7.37
CA ALA A 67 2.52 -16.81 -6.08
C ALA A 67 1.03 -17.09 -6.17
N ILE A 68 0.57 -18.16 -5.53
CA ILE A 68 -0.86 -18.48 -5.38
C ILE A 68 -1.12 -18.59 -3.87
N THR A 69 -2.09 -17.81 -3.38
CA THR A 69 -2.51 -17.80 -1.98
C THR A 69 -4.03 -17.80 -1.88
N LEU A 70 -4.56 -17.73 -0.66
CA LEU A 70 -5.99 -17.51 -0.41
C LEU A 70 -6.18 -16.21 0.37
N THR A 71 -7.34 -15.57 0.20
CA THR A 71 -7.74 -14.48 1.08
C THR A 71 -7.96 -15.01 2.49
N THR A 72 -7.60 -14.21 3.50
CA THR A 72 -7.85 -14.51 4.92
C THR A 72 -9.01 -13.66 5.41
N PRO A 73 -9.92 -14.18 6.25
CA PRO A 73 -10.96 -13.38 6.92
C PRO A 73 -10.34 -12.20 7.70
N MET A 74 -11.06 -11.07 7.80
CA MET A 74 -10.54 -9.85 8.43
C MET A 74 -10.28 -10.00 9.94
N ASP A 75 -10.94 -10.94 10.61
CA ASP A 75 -10.81 -11.24 12.04
C ASP A 75 -9.73 -12.29 12.36
N GLU A 76 -9.10 -12.85 11.31
CA GLU A 76 -8.00 -13.81 11.45
C GLU A 76 -6.64 -13.16 11.08
N PRO A 77 -5.54 -13.65 11.67
CA PRO A 77 -4.20 -13.25 11.25
C PRO A 77 -4.00 -13.55 9.77
N MET A 78 -3.38 -12.62 9.03
CA MET A 78 -3.12 -12.81 7.60
C MET A 78 -2.29 -14.07 7.36
N ASP A 79 -2.86 -15.06 6.69
CA ASP A 79 -2.15 -16.26 6.22
C ASP A 79 -1.61 -16.03 4.81
N ARG A 80 -0.28 -16.02 4.69
CA ARG A 80 0.43 -15.90 3.41
C ARG A 80 0.99 -17.24 2.92
N THR A 81 0.43 -18.34 3.40
CA THR A 81 0.84 -19.67 2.95
C THR A 81 0.60 -19.82 1.46
N ARG A 82 1.68 -20.08 0.72
CA ARG A 82 1.63 -20.28 -0.73
C ARG A 82 1.16 -21.69 -1.04
N LEU A 83 0.26 -21.78 -2.00
CA LEU A 83 -0.30 -23.04 -2.48
C LEU A 83 0.60 -23.57 -3.61
N THR A 84 1.08 -24.79 -3.45
CA THR A 84 2.00 -25.45 -4.42
C THR A 84 1.36 -26.61 -5.17
N ASP A 85 0.07 -26.85 -4.92
CA ASP A 85 -0.73 -27.94 -5.52
C ASP A 85 -1.42 -27.53 -6.83
N ALA A 86 -0.99 -26.44 -7.46
CA ALA A 86 -1.48 -25.95 -8.73
C ALA A 86 -0.57 -26.39 -9.89
N SER A 87 -1.15 -26.49 -11.11
CA SER A 87 -0.40 -26.54 -12.36
C SER A 87 -0.35 -25.12 -12.95
N VAL A 88 0.85 -24.58 -13.12
CA VAL A 88 1.05 -23.19 -13.59
C VAL A 88 1.87 -23.20 -14.86
N ARG A 89 1.38 -22.51 -15.89
CA ARG A 89 2.08 -22.33 -17.16
C ARG A 89 1.95 -20.91 -17.69
N ILE A 90 2.95 -20.48 -18.42
CA ILE A 90 2.95 -19.25 -19.20
C ILE A 90 3.07 -19.64 -20.66
N THR A 91 2.21 -19.11 -21.50
CA THR A 91 2.25 -19.28 -22.95
C THR A 91 2.62 -17.96 -23.60
N ASP A 92 3.71 -17.93 -24.34
CA ASP A 92 4.00 -16.86 -25.28
C ASP A 92 3.05 -17.01 -26.48
N LEU A 93 2.08 -16.10 -26.59
CA LEU A 93 1.08 -16.13 -27.64
C LEU A 93 1.61 -15.64 -29.00
N THR A 94 2.75 -14.95 -28.98
CA THR A 94 3.38 -14.43 -30.18
C THR A 94 4.15 -15.53 -30.91
N ASP A 95 4.92 -16.32 -30.18
CA ASP A 95 5.75 -17.39 -30.74
C ASP A 95 5.15 -18.78 -30.56
N GLY A 96 4.07 -18.92 -29.79
CA GLY A 96 3.39 -20.18 -29.53
C GLY A 96 4.17 -21.13 -28.61
N VAL A 97 5.08 -20.61 -27.79
CA VAL A 97 5.91 -21.38 -26.85
C VAL A 97 5.24 -21.43 -25.48
N GLU A 98 5.28 -22.61 -24.85
CA GLU A 98 4.74 -22.82 -23.52
C GLU A 98 5.84 -23.14 -22.50
N TYR A 99 5.80 -22.49 -21.35
CA TYR A 99 6.69 -22.67 -20.21
C TYR A 99 5.90 -23.24 -19.05
N ILE A 100 6.32 -24.39 -18.52
CA ILE A 100 5.69 -25.02 -17.34
C ILE A 100 6.50 -24.63 -16.11
N LEU A 101 5.86 -23.91 -15.20
CA LEU A 101 6.51 -23.42 -14.00
C LEU A 101 6.48 -24.48 -12.89
N THR A 102 7.56 -24.57 -12.13
CA THR A 102 7.66 -25.47 -10.98
C THR A 102 7.77 -24.68 -9.68
N ALA A 103 7.10 -25.19 -8.62
CA ALA A 103 7.17 -24.57 -7.32
C ALA A 103 8.56 -24.80 -6.69
N ASP A 104 9.15 -23.72 -6.18
CA ASP A 104 10.39 -23.77 -5.40
C ASP A 104 10.14 -24.10 -3.92
N ALA A 105 11.21 -24.11 -3.11
CA ALA A 105 11.13 -24.39 -1.66
C ALA A 105 10.38 -23.31 -0.88
N GLU A 106 10.25 -22.11 -1.44
CA GLU A 106 9.50 -20.99 -0.86
C GLU A 106 8.04 -20.97 -1.29
N GLY A 107 7.64 -21.88 -2.20
CA GLY A 107 6.28 -22.00 -2.74
C GLY A 107 5.97 -21.06 -3.90
N PHE A 108 6.98 -20.44 -4.52
CA PHE A 108 6.79 -19.71 -5.77
C PHE A 108 6.94 -20.62 -6.97
N PHE A 109 6.04 -20.49 -7.94
CA PHE A 109 6.21 -21.11 -9.24
C PHE A 109 7.16 -20.26 -10.09
N ARG A 110 8.24 -20.86 -10.59
CA ARG A 110 9.31 -20.14 -11.30
C ARG A 110 9.66 -20.81 -12.63
N ASP A 111 10.09 -19.97 -13.56
CA ASP A 111 10.80 -20.33 -14.78
C ASP A 111 11.84 -19.24 -15.07
N PRO A 112 13.11 -19.60 -15.38
CA PRO A 112 14.17 -18.62 -15.61
C PRO A 112 14.16 -18.02 -17.03
N THR A 113 13.22 -18.39 -17.89
CA THR A 113 13.18 -17.89 -19.27
C THR A 113 12.73 -16.43 -19.28
N PRO A 114 13.57 -15.50 -19.80
CA PRO A 114 13.22 -14.10 -19.90
C PRO A 114 12.00 -13.85 -20.76
N GLY A 115 11.15 -12.92 -20.36
CA GLY A 115 10.13 -12.37 -21.23
C GLY A 115 10.76 -11.49 -22.34
N ILE A 116 10.07 -11.38 -23.45
CA ILE A 116 10.50 -10.60 -24.62
C ILE A 116 9.57 -9.39 -24.77
N PRO A 117 10.07 -8.15 -24.66
CA PRO A 117 9.24 -6.96 -24.86
C PRO A 117 8.54 -6.97 -26.23
N GLY A 118 7.24 -6.56 -26.22
CA GLY A 118 6.39 -6.59 -27.39
C GLY A 118 5.64 -7.92 -27.61
N HIS A 119 6.02 -9.00 -26.91
CA HIS A 119 5.28 -10.26 -26.98
C HIS A 119 4.07 -10.23 -26.04
N ARG A 120 3.04 -11.00 -26.38
CA ARG A 120 1.85 -11.24 -25.54
C ARG A 120 2.00 -12.55 -24.81
N TYR A 121 1.73 -12.54 -23.52
CA TYR A 121 1.81 -13.71 -22.67
C TYR A 121 0.46 -14.02 -22.03
N ARG A 122 0.20 -15.31 -21.83
CA ARG A 122 -0.94 -15.80 -21.05
C ARG A 122 -0.42 -16.63 -19.89
N LEU A 123 -0.76 -16.20 -18.67
CA LEU A 123 -0.67 -17.06 -17.49
C LEU A 123 -1.91 -17.94 -17.42
N THR A 124 -1.72 -19.23 -17.14
CA THR A 124 -2.80 -20.17 -16.82
C THR A 124 -2.43 -20.91 -15.54
N ALA A 125 -3.31 -20.89 -14.55
CA ALA A 125 -3.18 -21.64 -13.30
C ALA A 125 -4.40 -22.58 -13.16
N GLU A 126 -4.14 -23.85 -12.89
CA GLU A 126 -5.17 -24.87 -12.71
C GLU A 126 -5.03 -25.47 -11.29
N ARG A 127 -6.12 -25.46 -10.53
CA ARG A 127 -6.15 -26.00 -9.17
C ARG A 127 -7.55 -26.52 -8.84
N ASN A 128 -7.65 -27.71 -8.26
CA ASN A 128 -8.93 -28.32 -7.81
C ASN A 128 -10.01 -28.41 -8.91
N GLY A 129 -9.64 -28.42 -10.18
CA GLY A 129 -10.57 -28.44 -11.32
C GLY A 129 -10.96 -27.06 -11.84
N ASP A 130 -10.54 -25.99 -11.15
CA ASP A 130 -10.70 -24.61 -11.60
C ASP A 130 -9.53 -24.17 -12.47
N THR A 131 -9.83 -23.36 -13.48
CA THR A 131 -8.82 -22.79 -14.39
C THR A 131 -8.93 -21.27 -14.38
N TYR A 132 -7.82 -20.61 -14.05
CA TYR A 132 -7.65 -19.15 -14.04
C TYR A 132 -6.72 -18.75 -15.18
N SER A 133 -7.05 -17.70 -15.91
CA SER A 133 -6.22 -17.26 -17.03
C SER A 133 -6.26 -15.75 -17.20
N MET A 134 -5.09 -15.15 -17.46
CA MET A 134 -4.94 -13.74 -17.75
C MET A 134 -3.91 -13.54 -18.86
N GLU A 135 -4.19 -12.60 -19.78
CA GLU A 135 -3.27 -12.20 -20.84
C GLU A 135 -2.73 -10.81 -20.59
N THR A 136 -1.48 -10.58 -20.94
CA THR A 136 -0.84 -9.28 -20.87
C THR A 136 0.17 -9.09 -21.99
N LEU A 137 0.48 -7.83 -22.31
CA LEU A 137 1.59 -7.45 -23.18
C LEU A 137 2.85 -7.31 -22.33
N MET A 138 4.01 -7.76 -22.83
CA MET A 138 5.31 -7.50 -22.19
C MET A 138 5.78 -6.10 -22.56
N TYR A 139 5.86 -5.23 -21.58
CA TYR A 139 6.37 -3.87 -21.75
C TYR A 139 7.88 -3.84 -21.62
N ALA A 140 8.51 -2.98 -22.43
CA ALA A 140 9.94 -2.68 -22.30
C ALA A 140 10.18 -1.79 -21.07
N ALA A 141 11.40 -1.82 -20.53
CA ALA A 141 11.79 -0.91 -19.46
C ALA A 141 11.74 0.54 -19.95
N THR A 142 11.28 1.44 -19.09
CA THR A 142 11.46 2.88 -19.28
C THR A 142 12.86 3.30 -18.82
N GLU A 143 13.26 4.55 -19.06
CA GLU A 143 14.53 5.11 -18.58
C GLU A 143 14.29 6.07 -17.41
N ILE A 144 14.92 5.82 -16.26
CA ILE A 144 14.93 6.75 -15.14
C ILE A 144 16.08 7.75 -15.39
N VAL A 145 15.71 8.96 -15.83
CA VAL A 145 16.67 10.01 -16.17
C VAL A 145 17.28 10.66 -14.93
N GLU A 146 16.50 10.73 -13.84
CA GLU A 146 16.92 11.38 -12.60
C GLU A 146 16.26 10.72 -11.38
N ALA A 147 17.02 10.61 -10.29
CA ALA A 147 16.49 10.28 -8.96
C ALA A 147 17.35 11.03 -7.93
N GLU A 148 16.71 11.84 -7.08
CA GLU A 148 17.42 12.71 -6.14
C GLU A 148 16.54 13.09 -4.95
N PHE A 149 17.19 13.69 -3.94
CA PHE A 149 16.52 14.36 -2.84
C PHE A 149 16.67 15.86 -2.95
N ASN A 150 15.62 16.58 -2.56
CA ASN A 150 15.62 18.04 -2.46
C ASN A 150 14.96 18.49 -1.15
N TRP A 151 15.48 19.53 -0.51
CA TRP A 151 14.81 20.17 0.62
C TRP A 151 13.73 21.14 0.13
N ILE A 152 12.52 20.99 0.67
CA ILE A 152 11.45 21.98 0.51
C ILE A 152 11.21 22.66 1.86
N SER A 153 11.25 23.99 1.86
CA SER A 153 10.93 24.78 3.05
C SER A 153 9.42 24.91 3.21
N MET A 154 8.91 24.42 4.33
CA MET A 154 7.52 24.58 4.77
C MET A 154 7.44 25.68 5.84
N PRO A 155 6.24 26.25 6.14
CA PRO A 155 6.11 27.35 7.13
C PRO A 155 6.68 27.05 8.50
N TYR A 156 6.74 25.78 8.90
CA TYR A 156 7.17 25.35 10.24
C TYR A 156 8.26 24.29 10.24
N ASP A 157 8.66 23.78 9.06
CA ASP A 157 9.62 22.70 8.93
C ASP A 157 10.30 22.67 7.57
N LYS A 158 11.35 21.85 7.44
CA LYS A 158 11.93 21.44 6.17
C LYS A 158 11.62 19.97 5.92
N VAL A 159 11.11 19.70 4.73
CA VAL A 159 10.77 18.35 4.30
C VAL A 159 11.73 17.93 3.20
N ALA A 160 12.35 16.77 3.34
CA ALA A 160 13.10 16.15 2.25
C ALA A 160 12.10 15.49 1.30
N VAL A 161 12.21 15.83 0.02
CA VAL A 161 11.43 15.24 -1.05
C VAL A 161 12.33 14.35 -1.88
N PHE A 162 11.99 13.07 -1.97
CA PHE A 162 12.56 12.19 -2.97
C PHE A 162 11.80 12.39 -4.28
N GLN A 163 12.54 12.62 -5.35
CA GLN A 163 11.99 12.79 -6.70
C GLN A 163 12.65 11.82 -7.66
N ALA A 164 11.86 11.17 -8.50
CA ALA A 164 12.34 10.41 -9.64
C ALA A 164 11.66 10.89 -10.92
N ARG A 165 12.45 11.08 -11.99
CA ARG A 165 11.97 11.45 -13.32
C ARG A 165 12.29 10.32 -14.29
N TYR A 166 11.33 9.91 -15.09
CA TYR A 166 11.47 8.82 -16.05
C TYR A 166 10.75 9.16 -17.35
N LEU A 167 11.27 8.60 -18.45
CA LEU A 167 10.72 8.85 -19.77
C LEU A 167 9.37 8.13 -19.93
N ASP A 168 8.44 8.83 -20.58
CA ASP A 168 7.27 8.24 -21.17
C ASP A 168 7.63 7.61 -22.51
N ASN A 169 7.04 6.46 -22.83
CA ASN A 169 7.30 5.83 -24.13
C ASN A 169 6.36 6.44 -25.20
N PRO A 170 6.87 7.27 -26.13
CA PRO A 170 6.00 7.98 -27.08
C PRO A 170 5.37 7.05 -28.13
N ASP A 171 5.88 5.83 -28.28
CA ASP A 171 5.39 4.86 -29.28
C ASP A 171 4.25 3.97 -28.75
N GLU A 172 3.97 4.02 -27.44
CA GLU A 172 2.92 3.26 -26.79
C GLU A 172 1.90 4.22 -26.16
N THR A 173 0.65 4.16 -26.63
CA THR A 173 -0.43 4.99 -26.08
C THR A 173 -1.19 4.25 -24.99
N GLY A 174 -1.38 4.90 -23.84
CA GLY A 174 -2.15 4.36 -22.72
C GLY A 174 -1.34 3.50 -21.77
N GLU A 175 -0.02 3.59 -21.80
CA GLU A 175 0.84 3.07 -20.75
C GLU A 175 0.55 3.74 -19.42
N CYS A 176 0.66 2.95 -18.38
CA CYS A 176 0.65 3.38 -17.02
C CYS A 176 1.91 2.87 -16.35
N TYR A 177 2.17 3.34 -15.15
CA TYR A 177 3.40 2.97 -14.45
C TYR A 177 3.07 2.57 -13.02
N TRP A 178 3.69 1.48 -12.56
CA TRP A 178 3.75 1.13 -11.16
C TRP A 178 5.09 1.55 -10.60
N VAL A 179 5.12 2.60 -9.81
CA VAL A 179 6.32 3.12 -9.17
C VAL A 179 6.39 2.56 -7.76
N LYS A 180 7.45 1.81 -7.47
CA LYS A 180 7.74 1.26 -6.13
C LYS A 180 8.99 1.94 -5.59
N LEU A 181 8.97 2.36 -4.35
CA LEU A 181 10.12 2.89 -3.64
C LEU A 181 10.51 1.93 -2.53
N TYR A 182 11.75 1.53 -2.49
CA TYR A 182 12.32 0.62 -1.50
C TYR A 182 13.29 1.39 -0.61
N ARG A 183 13.28 1.09 0.68
CA ARG A 183 14.25 1.54 1.67
C ARG A 183 15.07 0.34 2.11
N ASN A 184 16.38 0.36 1.88
CA ASN A 184 17.29 -0.72 2.25
C ASN A 184 16.84 -2.11 1.74
N GLY A 185 16.13 -2.15 0.61
CA GLY A 185 15.59 -3.37 0.00
C GLY A 185 14.17 -3.76 0.40
N GLU A 186 13.59 -3.13 1.42
CA GLU A 186 12.21 -3.34 1.83
C GLU A 186 11.28 -2.29 1.20
N ILE A 187 10.02 -2.68 0.92
CA ILE A 187 9.04 -1.75 0.33
C ILE A 187 8.75 -0.60 1.29
N TYR A 188 8.98 0.63 0.83
CA TYR A 188 8.72 1.85 1.59
C TYR A 188 7.39 2.49 1.20
N SER A 189 7.16 2.63 -0.11
CA SER A 189 5.90 3.12 -0.66
C SER A 189 5.73 2.67 -2.10
N TRP A 190 4.52 2.77 -2.63
CA TRP A 190 4.25 2.57 -4.04
C TRP A 190 3.09 3.45 -4.51
N GLN A 191 3.04 3.71 -5.81
CA GLN A 191 2.00 4.49 -6.46
C GLN A 191 1.82 4.01 -7.89
N GLU A 192 0.59 3.98 -8.36
CA GLU A 192 0.27 3.91 -9.78
C GLU A 192 0.25 5.31 -10.38
N GLN A 193 0.71 5.44 -11.62
CA GLN A 193 0.67 6.68 -12.37
C GLN A 193 0.21 6.41 -13.79
N ASP A 194 -0.56 7.32 -14.36
CA ASP A 194 -0.92 7.31 -15.77
C ASP A 194 -0.10 8.34 -16.59
N ASP A 195 -0.14 8.21 -17.90
CA ASP A 195 0.59 9.06 -18.87
C ASP A 195 0.06 10.51 -18.92
N ARG A 196 -1.12 10.80 -18.35
CA ARG A 196 -1.73 12.14 -18.36
C ARG A 196 -0.93 13.17 -17.55
N THR A 197 -0.03 12.72 -16.71
CA THR A 197 0.83 13.59 -15.88
C THR A 197 2.16 13.92 -16.56
N ALA A 198 2.48 13.26 -17.68
CA ALA A 198 3.71 13.50 -18.41
C ALA A 198 3.78 14.95 -18.94
N SER A 199 4.88 15.64 -18.67
CA SER A 199 5.20 16.93 -19.26
C SER A 199 6.40 16.76 -20.17
N ASP A 200 6.23 17.09 -21.45
CA ASP A 200 7.28 16.95 -22.46
C ASP A 200 7.88 15.52 -22.56
N GLY A 201 7.02 14.47 -22.37
CA GLY A 201 7.45 13.07 -22.41
C GLY A 201 8.25 12.62 -21.18
N VAL A 202 8.11 13.32 -20.06
CA VAL A 202 8.74 12.98 -18.78
C VAL A 202 7.69 12.90 -17.68
N ASN A 203 7.59 11.75 -17.02
CA ASN A 203 6.82 11.56 -15.82
C ASN A 203 7.67 11.87 -14.58
N THR A 204 7.00 12.29 -13.51
CA THR A 204 7.65 12.61 -12.24
C THR A 204 6.93 11.90 -11.10
N PHE A 205 7.67 11.10 -10.35
CA PHE A 205 7.25 10.57 -9.05
C PHE A 205 7.91 11.37 -7.95
N PHE A 206 7.17 11.65 -6.88
CA PHE A 206 7.75 12.25 -5.68
C PHE A 206 7.08 11.72 -4.41
N THR A 207 7.85 11.65 -3.34
CA THR A 207 7.35 11.39 -1.99
C THR A 207 8.06 12.27 -0.98
N MET A 208 7.39 12.58 0.11
CA MET A 208 7.90 13.48 1.15
C MET A 208 8.30 12.66 2.38
N THR A 209 9.41 13.05 2.99
CA THR A 209 9.82 12.58 4.31
C THR A 209 10.29 13.76 5.14
N SER A 210 10.08 13.74 6.47
CA SER A 210 10.43 14.84 7.35
C SER A 210 11.66 14.51 8.19
N ARG A 211 12.62 15.46 8.28
CA ARG A 211 13.77 15.34 9.17
C ARG A 211 13.40 15.50 10.64
N LYS A 212 12.30 16.20 10.93
CA LYS A 212 11.89 16.51 12.30
C LYS A 212 11.37 15.29 13.05
N ASP A 213 10.93 14.27 12.31
CA ASP A 213 10.41 13.02 12.86
C ASP A 213 11.53 12.06 13.29
N THR A 214 12.82 12.39 13.01
CA THR A 214 13.99 11.56 13.38
C THR A 214 14.18 11.39 14.91
N GLU A 215 13.44 12.11 15.74
CA GLU A 215 13.45 11.91 17.20
C GLU A 215 12.53 10.75 17.67
N LYS A 216 11.71 10.21 16.78
CA LYS A 216 10.84 9.05 17.05
C LYS A 216 11.50 7.80 16.48
N GLU A 217 12.18 7.04 17.31
CA GLU A 217 12.91 5.84 16.95
C GLU A 217 12.03 4.71 16.33
N ASP A 218 10.70 4.82 16.42
CA ASP A 218 9.73 3.78 16.01
C ASP A 218 8.90 4.17 14.76
N ASP A 219 9.31 5.17 13.98
CA ASP A 219 8.56 5.59 12.80
C ASP A 219 9.22 5.05 11.54
N ASP A 220 8.63 4.01 10.95
CA ASP A 220 9.12 3.35 9.73
C ASP A 220 9.16 4.29 8.51
N GLU A 221 8.46 5.43 8.57
CA GLU A 221 8.43 6.43 7.49
C GLU A 221 9.63 7.38 7.51
N VAL A 222 10.35 7.48 8.63
CA VAL A 222 11.48 8.40 8.79
C VAL A 222 12.76 7.83 8.18
N LEU A 223 13.43 8.62 7.34
CA LEU A 223 14.72 8.25 6.75
C LEU A 223 15.88 8.71 7.65
N PHE A 224 16.89 7.84 7.76
CA PHE A 224 18.14 8.12 8.48
C PHE A 224 19.30 8.29 7.49
N ASP A 225 20.34 9.02 7.94
CA ASP A 225 21.56 9.16 7.16
C ASP A 225 22.16 7.81 6.80
N GLY A 226 22.41 7.61 5.50
CA GLY A 226 22.90 6.35 4.94
C GLY A 226 21.81 5.39 4.44
N ASP A 227 20.51 5.68 4.63
CA ASP A 227 19.45 4.87 4.04
C ASP A 227 19.52 4.88 2.51
N MET A 228 19.49 3.70 1.93
CA MET A 228 19.47 3.53 0.47
C MET A 228 18.02 3.46 -0.02
N MET A 229 17.64 4.47 -0.80
CA MET A 229 16.34 4.50 -1.47
C MET A 229 16.49 4.04 -2.91
N THR A 230 15.73 3.00 -3.29
CA THR A 230 15.70 2.47 -4.65
C THR A 230 14.32 2.66 -5.24
N VAL A 231 14.21 3.51 -6.26
CA VAL A 231 12.99 3.62 -7.04
C VAL A 231 13.01 2.55 -8.14
N SER A 232 11.87 1.88 -8.33
CA SER A 232 11.63 0.95 -9.43
C SER A 232 10.38 1.40 -10.18
N VAL A 233 10.52 1.62 -11.47
CA VAL A 233 9.45 2.06 -12.37
C VAL A 233 9.14 0.92 -13.32
N THR A 234 7.92 0.43 -13.30
CA THR A 234 7.47 -0.71 -14.08
C THR A 234 6.30 -0.26 -14.98
N PRO A 235 6.45 -0.25 -16.31
CA PRO A 235 5.34 -0.02 -17.22
C PRO A 235 4.27 -1.09 -17.06
N ILE A 236 2.99 -0.69 -17.04
CA ILE A 236 1.84 -1.56 -16.82
C ILE A 236 0.69 -1.21 -17.77
N SER A 237 -0.25 -2.13 -17.96
CA SER A 237 -1.48 -1.87 -18.71
C SER A 237 -2.46 -0.99 -17.92
N ARG A 238 -3.43 -0.41 -18.62
CA ARG A 238 -4.53 0.35 -18.00
C ARG A 238 -5.33 -0.51 -17.02
N GLU A 239 -5.60 -1.77 -17.35
CA GLU A 239 -6.34 -2.69 -16.48
C GLU A 239 -5.57 -2.97 -15.19
N MET A 240 -4.24 -3.07 -15.27
CA MET A 240 -3.39 -3.23 -14.08
C MET A 240 -3.37 -1.95 -13.24
N HIS A 241 -3.32 -0.78 -13.87
CA HIS A 241 -3.44 0.51 -13.19
C HIS A 241 -4.77 0.60 -12.42
N ASP A 242 -5.91 0.32 -13.07
CA ASP A 242 -7.23 0.38 -12.45
C ASP A 242 -7.36 -0.62 -11.27
N TYR A 243 -6.68 -1.77 -11.37
CA TYR A 243 -6.58 -2.73 -10.27
C TYR A 243 -5.80 -2.17 -9.08
N LEU A 244 -4.64 -1.54 -9.32
CA LEU A 244 -3.81 -0.94 -8.28
C LEU A 244 -4.50 0.26 -7.62
N GLU A 245 -5.14 1.14 -8.41
CA GLU A 245 -5.95 2.26 -7.91
C GLU A 245 -7.07 1.76 -7.00
N ALA A 246 -7.73 0.67 -7.37
CA ALA A 246 -8.76 0.07 -6.54
C ALA A 246 -8.21 -0.48 -5.22
N LEU A 247 -7.02 -1.10 -5.22
CA LEU A 247 -6.35 -1.54 -3.99
C LEU A 247 -6.03 -0.37 -3.06
N GLN A 248 -5.55 0.76 -3.58
CA GLN A 248 -5.31 1.96 -2.75
C GLN A 248 -6.59 2.54 -2.15
N ASN A 249 -7.73 2.33 -2.80
CA ASN A 249 -9.04 2.77 -2.34
C ASN A 249 -9.80 1.69 -1.53
N ASP A 250 -9.09 0.72 -0.95
CA ASP A 250 -9.66 -0.40 -0.16
C ASP A 250 -10.77 -1.15 -0.91
N SER A 251 -10.63 -1.30 -2.22
CA SER A 251 -11.57 -2.00 -3.09
C SER A 251 -10.89 -3.23 -3.71
N ASN A 252 -11.67 -4.28 -3.96
CA ASN A 252 -11.16 -5.49 -4.62
C ASN A 252 -10.88 -5.29 -6.12
N GLY A 253 -11.19 -4.13 -6.69
CA GLY A 253 -10.90 -3.75 -8.06
C GLY A 253 -11.59 -4.60 -9.13
N PRO A 254 -11.18 -4.42 -10.38
CA PRO A 254 -11.57 -5.34 -11.44
C PRO A 254 -10.94 -6.71 -11.20
N TYR A 255 -11.70 -7.78 -11.53
CA TYR A 255 -11.14 -9.13 -11.57
C TYR A 255 -10.44 -9.33 -12.91
N LEU A 256 -9.10 -9.45 -12.87
CA LEU A 256 -8.27 -9.52 -14.06
C LEU A 256 -8.20 -10.94 -14.66
N PHE A 257 -8.45 -11.97 -13.85
CA PHE A 257 -8.46 -13.36 -14.32
C PHE A 257 -9.82 -13.76 -14.87
N SER A 258 -9.81 -14.44 -16.01
CA SER A 258 -10.94 -15.22 -16.52
C SER A 258 -11.00 -16.57 -15.80
N GLY A 259 -12.23 -17.13 -15.68
CA GLY A 259 -12.51 -18.35 -14.93
C GLY A 259 -13.31 -18.07 -13.66
N PRO A 260 -13.18 -18.88 -12.59
CA PRO A 260 -13.76 -18.56 -11.30
C PRO A 260 -13.24 -17.25 -10.73
N ARG A 261 -13.96 -16.70 -9.77
CA ARG A 261 -13.57 -15.42 -9.14
C ARG A 261 -12.23 -15.56 -8.43
N ALA A 262 -11.26 -14.77 -8.84
CA ALA A 262 -9.93 -14.69 -8.23
C ALA A 262 -9.47 -13.24 -8.15
N LEU A 263 -8.64 -12.95 -7.16
CA LEU A 263 -7.94 -11.68 -7.01
C LEU A 263 -6.51 -11.79 -7.55
N GLY A 264 -5.86 -10.64 -7.70
CA GLY A 264 -4.46 -10.58 -8.13
C GLY A 264 -4.28 -10.19 -9.58
N TYR A 265 -3.08 -10.41 -10.08
CA TYR A 265 -2.64 -9.91 -11.39
C TYR A 265 -1.61 -10.83 -12.05
N PHE A 266 -1.42 -10.65 -13.35
CA PHE A 266 -0.26 -11.13 -14.09
C PHE A 266 0.36 -9.97 -14.87
N LEU A 267 1.55 -9.58 -14.48
CA LEU A 267 2.32 -8.50 -15.07
C LEU A 267 3.48 -9.07 -15.89
N ALA A 268 3.58 -8.69 -17.17
CA ALA A 268 4.77 -8.92 -17.98
C ALA A 268 5.41 -7.55 -18.29
N SER A 269 6.58 -7.29 -17.73
CA SER A 269 7.26 -6.01 -17.89
C SER A 269 8.68 -6.05 -17.35
N THR A 270 9.57 -5.26 -17.94
CA THR A 270 10.93 -5.07 -17.43
C THR A 270 10.96 -3.82 -16.55
N PRO A 271 11.23 -3.93 -15.23
CA PRO A 271 11.35 -2.77 -14.37
C PRO A 271 12.67 -2.03 -14.61
N ALA A 272 12.62 -0.69 -14.61
CA ALA A 272 13.82 0.14 -14.47
C ALA A 272 14.04 0.49 -13.01
N SER A 273 15.27 0.49 -12.51
CA SER A 273 15.57 0.81 -11.13
C SER A 273 16.77 1.76 -11.00
N ARG A 274 16.69 2.64 -9.99
CA ARG A 274 17.76 3.56 -9.64
C ARG A 274 17.84 3.80 -8.15
N SER A 275 19.06 3.75 -7.58
CA SER A 275 19.28 3.92 -6.14
C SER A 275 19.93 5.26 -5.83
N VAL A 276 19.54 5.86 -4.70
CA VAL A 276 20.10 7.09 -4.14
C VAL A 276 20.22 6.91 -2.63
N THR A 277 21.38 7.26 -2.08
CA THR A 277 21.58 7.25 -0.63
C THR A 277 21.10 8.56 -0.01
N PHE A 278 20.34 8.48 1.06
CA PHE A 278 19.89 9.64 1.81
C PHE A 278 21.02 10.18 2.68
N HIS A 279 21.50 11.39 2.37
CA HIS A 279 22.50 12.13 3.14
C HIS A 279 21.97 13.53 3.44
N PRO A 280 21.26 13.75 4.56
CA PRO A 280 20.51 14.99 4.82
C PRO A 280 21.37 16.25 4.74
N ASP A 281 22.65 16.18 5.13
CA ASP A 281 23.56 17.33 5.10
C ASP A 281 24.06 17.70 3.69
N SER A 282 23.89 16.81 2.71
CA SER A 282 24.30 17.00 1.31
C SER A 282 23.15 17.33 0.35
N ILE A 283 21.91 17.28 0.83
CA ILE A 283 20.72 17.51 -0.02
C ILE A 283 20.61 19.00 -0.37
N PRO A 284 20.49 19.36 -1.66
CA PRO A 284 20.30 20.74 -2.10
C PRO A 284 18.94 21.30 -1.67
N GLU A 285 18.89 22.62 -1.48
CA GLU A 285 17.61 23.31 -1.31
C GLU A 285 16.94 23.52 -2.68
N TYR A 286 15.69 23.16 -2.77
CA TYR A 286 14.88 23.47 -3.93
C TYR A 286 14.74 25.00 -4.08
N LYS A 287 15.13 25.52 -5.24
CA LYS A 287 15.11 26.96 -5.54
C LYS A 287 13.78 27.41 -6.11
#